data_f6f2df885aeb2e5015247ecde6f1f55d
#
_entry.id   f6f2df885aeb2e5015247ecde6f1f55d
#
_cell.length_a   1.000
_cell.length_b   1.000
_cell.length_c   1.000
_cell.angle_alpha   90.00
_cell.angle_beta   90.00
_cell.angle_gamma   90.00
#
_symmetry.space_group_name_H-M   'P 1'
#
loop_
_entity.id
_entity.type
_entity.pdbx_description
1 polymer ?
#
loop_
_entity_poly.entity_id
_entity_poly.type
_entity_poly.pdbx_seq_one_letter_code
_entity_poly.pdbx_strand_id
1 'polypeptide(L)'
;MKNNHETKSEYHKNLGTGLGVGLALGIVFGSALDGLLPFPFDILVGIIIGLLIGYRIGTHPPMLMRYPAFIVRRILVTGVLFVLGTFGYVSLLDLELTVAQQIWSSLLAIIPTILFVLAVATAIAQLDEMQRRIQVEAIAIAFAGTAIVVAVYTLLGIAGVPSPNWGLLIVIMTFMWGAGKLWTMWRYR
;
A
#
# COMPACT_ATOMS: atom_id res chain seq x y z
N MET A 1 28.73 -24.75 10.13
CA MET A 1 27.44 -25.42 10.02
C MET A 1 26.40 -24.56 10.74
N LYS A 2 25.60 -23.77 10.05
CA LYS A 2 24.48 -23.02 10.65
C LYS A 2 23.40 -24.04 11.05
N ASN A 3 22.96 -24.00 12.30
CA ASN A 3 22.02 -24.98 12.84
C ASN A 3 20.72 -24.96 12.03
N ASN A 4 20.29 -26.12 11.51
CA ASN A 4 19.04 -26.29 10.74
C ASN A 4 17.78 -25.79 11.50
N HIS A 5 17.85 -25.69 12.81
CA HIS A 5 16.77 -25.16 13.66
C HIS A 5 16.61 -23.64 13.58
N GLU A 6 17.71 -22.87 13.47
CA GLU A 6 17.67 -21.42 13.35
C GLU A 6 17.08 -20.99 12.00
N THR A 7 17.49 -21.66 10.89
CA THR A 7 16.97 -21.37 9.57
C THR A 7 15.47 -21.65 9.43
N LYS A 8 14.96 -22.69 10.09
CA LYS A 8 13.54 -23.05 10.07
C LYS A 8 12.68 -22.05 10.87
N SER A 9 13.18 -21.59 12.02
CA SER A 9 12.52 -20.58 12.87
C SER A 9 12.44 -19.23 12.14
N GLU A 10 13.53 -18.79 11.50
CA GLU A 10 13.55 -17.56 10.71
C GLU A 10 12.60 -17.62 9.51
N TYR A 11 12.53 -18.76 8.83
CA TYR A 11 11.61 -18.97 7.71
C TYR A 11 10.14 -18.81 8.13
N HIS A 12 9.72 -19.43 9.22
CA HIS A 12 8.35 -19.33 9.70
C HIS A 12 8.00 -17.91 10.17
N LYS A 13 8.94 -17.22 10.81
CA LYS A 13 8.76 -15.83 11.24
C LYS A 13 8.58 -14.89 10.04
N ASN A 14 9.37 -15.10 8.99
CA ASN A 14 9.32 -14.31 7.77
C ASN A 14 8.04 -14.55 6.98
N LEU A 15 7.61 -15.81 6.89
CA LEU A 15 6.36 -16.19 6.24
C LEU A 15 5.16 -15.57 6.97
N GLY A 16 5.14 -15.62 8.31
CA GLY A 16 4.07 -15.03 9.11
C GLY A 16 3.98 -13.50 8.92
N THR A 17 5.13 -12.83 8.90
CA THR A 17 5.18 -11.38 8.66
C THR A 17 4.72 -11.04 7.23
N GLY A 18 5.16 -11.80 6.23
CA GLY A 18 4.75 -11.61 4.84
C GLY A 18 3.24 -11.77 4.66
N LEU A 19 2.68 -12.84 5.21
CA LEU A 19 1.24 -13.10 5.14
C LEU A 19 0.41 -12.02 5.86
N GLY A 20 0.88 -11.54 7.03
CA GLY A 20 0.20 -10.46 7.75
C GLY A 20 0.17 -9.15 6.97
N VAL A 21 1.29 -8.76 6.38
CA VAL A 21 1.38 -7.58 5.49
C VAL A 21 0.50 -7.77 4.26
N GLY A 22 0.52 -8.96 3.65
CA GLY A 22 -0.28 -9.28 2.49
C GLY A 22 -1.77 -9.20 2.78
N LEU A 23 -2.23 -9.73 3.92
CA LEU A 23 -3.62 -9.68 4.31
C LEU A 23 -4.10 -8.24 4.54
N ALA A 24 -3.30 -7.41 5.22
CA ALA A 24 -3.61 -6.00 5.42
C ALA A 24 -3.73 -5.24 4.09
N LEU A 25 -2.77 -5.44 3.18
CA LEU A 25 -2.83 -4.87 1.83
C LEU A 25 -4.04 -5.38 1.05
N GLY A 26 -4.37 -6.68 1.19
CA GLY A 26 -5.50 -7.29 0.52
C GLY A 26 -6.84 -6.69 0.92
N ILE A 27 -7.06 -6.41 2.20
CA ILE A 27 -8.27 -5.74 2.69
C ILE A 27 -8.37 -4.33 2.10
N VAL A 28 -7.27 -3.56 2.10
CA VAL A 28 -7.24 -2.21 1.51
C VAL A 28 -7.53 -2.26 0.00
N PHE A 29 -6.94 -3.22 -0.72
CA PHE A 29 -7.21 -3.42 -2.14
C PHE A 29 -8.67 -3.83 -2.40
N GLY A 30 -9.21 -4.74 -1.58
CA GLY A 30 -10.59 -5.17 -1.69
C GLY A 30 -11.55 -4.00 -1.51
N SER A 31 -11.37 -3.19 -0.46
CA SER A 31 -12.23 -2.02 -0.23
C SER A 31 -12.12 -0.95 -1.34
N ALA A 32 -10.99 -0.88 -2.04
CA ALA A 32 -10.84 0.03 -3.18
C ALA A 32 -11.53 -0.49 -4.46
N LEU A 33 -11.87 -1.79 -4.51
CA LEU A 33 -12.65 -2.41 -5.59
C LEU A 33 -14.16 -2.32 -5.37
N ASP A 34 -14.59 -1.73 -4.24
CA ASP A 34 -15.99 -1.46 -3.96
C ASP A 34 -16.61 -0.63 -5.10
N GLY A 35 -17.79 -1.08 -5.57
CA GLY A 35 -18.43 -0.49 -6.75
C GLY A 35 -17.97 -1.05 -8.11
N LEU A 36 -16.86 -1.79 -8.20
CA LEU A 36 -16.46 -2.55 -9.39
C LEU A 36 -16.91 -4.00 -9.31
N LEU A 37 -16.93 -4.57 -8.11
CA LEU A 37 -17.37 -5.93 -7.83
C LEU A 37 -18.45 -5.90 -6.74
N PRO A 38 -19.48 -6.75 -6.84
CA PRO A 38 -20.47 -6.82 -5.79
C PRO A 38 -19.87 -7.40 -4.50
N PHE A 39 -20.26 -6.85 -3.36
CA PHE A 39 -19.91 -7.40 -2.04
C PHE A 39 -20.42 -8.87 -1.94
N PRO A 40 -19.65 -9.86 -1.46
CA PRO A 40 -18.32 -9.77 -0.82
C PRO A 40 -17.13 -10.07 -1.76
N PHE A 41 -17.32 -10.12 -3.09
CA PHE A 41 -16.28 -10.55 -4.05
C PHE A 41 -15.11 -9.55 -4.13
N ASP A 42 -15.35 -8.28 -3.93
CA ASP A 42 -14.34 -7.20 -3.85
C ASP A 42 -13.31 -7.48 -2.76
N ILE A 43 -13.76 -7.76 -1.54
CA ILE A 43 -12.91 -8.09 -0.39
C ILE A 43 -12.20 -9.43 -0.59
N LEU A 44 -12.92 -10.45 -1.12
CA LEU A 44 -12.31 -11.76 -1.38
C LEU A 44 -11.17 -11.68 -2.39
N VAL A 45 -11.37 -10.98 -3.49
CA VAL A 45 -10.33 -10.76 -4.51
C VAL A 45 -9.14 -9.99 -3.90
N GLY A 46 -9.40 -8.94 -3.13
CA GLY A 46 -8.38 -8.21 -2.42
C GLY A 46 -7.54 -9.09 -1.49
N ILE A 47 -8.21 -9.90 -0.66
CA ILE A 47 -7.53 -10.83 0.26
C ILE A 47 -6.69 -11.85 -0.49
N ILE A 48 -7.19 -12.46 -1.57
CA ILE A 48 -6.44 -13.44 -2.37
C ILE A 48 -5.18 -12.81 -2.96
N ILE A 49 -5.32 -11.64 -3.59
CA ILE A 49 -4.16 -10.91 -4.15
C ILE A 49 -3.17 -10.55 -3.04
N GLY A 50 -3.66 -10.04 -1.92
CA GLY A 50 -2.84 -9.67 -0.78
C GLY A 50 -2.08 -10.86 -0.20
N LEU A 51 -2.74 -12.03 -0.03
CA LEU A 51 -2.09 -13.24 0.45
C LEU A 51 -1.04 -13.77 -0.53
N LEU A 52 -1.28 -13.71 -1.84
CA LEU A 52 -0.30 -14.09 -2.86
C LEU A 52 0.95 -13.19 -2.80
N ILE A 53 0.76 -11.89 -2.68
CA ILE A 53 1.83 -10.92 -2.51
C ILE A 53 2.58 -11.19 -1.20
N GLY A 54 1.85 -11.38 -0.10
CA GLY A 54 2.40 -11.67 1.21
C GLY A 54 3.18 -12.98 1.27
N TYR A 55 2.69 -14.04 0.63
CA TYR A 55 3.40 -15.29 0.47
C TYR A 55 4.73 -15.11 -0.28
N ARG A 56 4.70 -14.39 -1.40
CA ARG A 56 5.91 -14.06 -2.17
C ARG A 56 6.92 -13.25 -1.34
N ILE A 57 6.45 -12.29 -0.56
CA ILE A 57 7.28 -11.50 0.36
C ILE A 57 7.89 -12.39 1.45
N GLY A 58 7.14 -13.35 1.98
CA GLY A 58 7.61 -14.23 3.04
C GLY A 58 8.58 -15.33 2.56
N THR A 59 8.39 -15.87 1.35
CA THR A 59 9.23 -16.95 0.81
C THR A 59 10.49 -16.46 0.12
N HIS A 60 10.43 -15.29 -0.50
CA HIS A 60 11.59 -14.62 -1.08
C HIS A 60 11.78 -13.30 -0.33
N PRO A 61 12.51 -13.30 0.80
CA PRO A 61 12.68 -12.11 1.58
C PRO A 61 13.31 -11.02 0.70
N PRO A 62 12.48 -10.08 0.22
CA PRO A 62 13.02 -9.00 -0.57
C PRO A 62 13.64 -8.00 0.39
N MET A 63 14.26 -7.03 -0.14
CA MET A 63 14.94 -5.88 0.46
C MET A 63 14.39 -5.35 1.81
N LEU A 64 13.13 -5.62 2.19
CA LEU A 64 12.56 -5.27 3.50
C LEU A 64 13.35 -5.83 4.70
N MET A 65 14.06 -6.95 4.54
CA MET A 65 14.86 -7.53 5.62
C MET A 65 16.23 -6.86 5.82
N ARG A 66 16.64 -5.99 4.92
CA ARG A 66 17.85 -5.18 5.10
C ARG A 66 17.60 -3.93 5.96
N TYR A 67 16.34 -3.63 6.26
CA TYR A 67 16.02 -2.54 7.16
C TYR A 67 16.25 -2.94 8.62
N PRO A 68 16.78 -2.04 9.45
CA PRO A 68 16.79 -2.22 10.89
C PRO A 68 15.37 -2.50 11.41
N ALA A 69 15.26 -3.42 12.38
CA ALA A 69 13.97 -3.87 12.90
C ALA A 69 13.04 -2.72 13.39
N PHE A 70 13.64 -1.63 13.89
CA PHE A 70 12.86 -0.48 14.36
C PHE A 70 12.16 0.26 13.21
N ILE A 71 12.75 0.30 11.99
CA ILE A 71 12.15 0.91 10.81
C ILE A 71 10.96 0.07 10.33
N VAL A 72 11.16 -1.25 10.23
CA VAL A 72 10.10 -2.19 9.86
C VAL A 72 8.93 -2.06 10.83
N ARG A 73 9.22 -2.05 12.14
CA ARG A 73 8.20 -1.85 13.18
C ARG A 73 7.47 -0.51 13.01
N ARG A 74 8.19 0.57 12.72
CA ARG A 74 7.59 1.90 12.52
C ARG A 74 6.65 1.91 11.33
N ILE A 75 7.06 1.36 10.19
CA ILE A 75 6.22 1.26 8.99
C ILE A 75 4.97 0.41 9.27
N LEU A 76 5.13 -0.74 9.94
CA LEU A 76 4.02 -1.61 10.28
C LEU A 76 3.01 -0.91 11.20
N VAL A 77 3.48 -0.28 12.28
CA VAL A 77 2.60 0.43 13.23
C VAL A 77 1.86 1.57 12.54
N THR A 78 2.57 2.41 11.79
CA THR A 78 1.93 3.54 11.08
C THR A 78 1.03 3.06 9.95
N GLY A 79 1.36 1.95 9.28
CA GLY A 79 0.51 1.33 8.25
C GLY A 79 -0.79 0.79 8.85
N VAL A 80 -0.73 0.10 9.99
CA VAL A 80 -1.93 -0.37 10.71
C VAL A 80 -2.78 0.81 11.16
N LEU A 81 -2.17 1.86 11.73
CA LEU A 81 -2.90 3.08 12.12
C LEU A 81 -3.55 3.77 10.92
N PHE A 82 -2.87 3.81 9.77
CA PHE A 82 -3.43 4.34 8.52
C PHE A 82 -4.69 3.56 8.09
N VAL A 83 -4.61 2.22 8.06
CA VAL A 83 -5.76 1.37 7.70
C VAL A 83 -6.91 1.56 8.68
N LEU A 84 -6.64 1.50 9.98
CA LEU A 84 -7.67 1.66 11.01
C LEU A 84 -8.29 3.07 10.99
N GLY A 85 -7.46 4.11 10.80
CA GLY A 85 -7.93 5.49 10.72
C GLY A 85 -8.80 5.73 9.49
N THR A 86 -8.39 5.21 8.33
CA THR A 86 -9.17 5.31 7.09
C THR A 86 -10.48 4.55 7.21
N PHE A 87 -10.45 3.30 7.70
CA PHE A 87 -11.65 2.50 7.90
C PHE A 87 -12.60 3.14 8.91
N GLY A 88 -12.08 3.64 10.04
CA GLY A 88 -12.87 4.35 11.03
C GLY A 88 -13.52 5.60 10.47
N TYR A 89 -12.80 6.38 9.66
CA TYR A 89 -13.36 7.57 8.99
C TYR A 89 -14.49 7.19 8.01
N VAL A 90 -14.27 6.17 7.16
CA VAL A 90 -15.28 5.71 6.19
C VAL A 90 -16.54 5.23 6.92
N SER A 91 -16.41 4.48 8.03
CA SER A 91 -17.55 4.04 8.84
C SER A 91 -18.34 5.20 9.48
N LEU A 92 -17.73 6.36 9.66
CA LEU A 92 -18.41 7.54 10.19
C LEU A 92 -19.14 8.34 9.10
N LEU A 93 -18.81 8.14 7.81
CA LEU A 93 -19.48 8.83 6.70
C LEU A 93 -20.96 8.45 6.56
N ASP A 94 -21.33 7.23 6.98
CA ASP A 94 -22.72 6.75 6.95
C ASP A 94 -23.59 7.38 8.04
N LEU A 95 -22.99 8.15 8.97
CA LEU A 95 -23.70 8.88 10.02
C LEU A 95 -24.05 10.29 9.53
N GLU A 96 -25.24 10.77 9.89
CA GLU A 96 -25.67 12.14 9.63
C GLU A 96 -24.91 13.15 10.51
N LEU A 97 -23.65 13.38 10.18
CA LEU A 97 -22.75 14.29 10.91
C LEU A 97 -22.90 15.72 10.40
N THR A 98 -22.82 16.67 11.31
CA THR A 98 -22.67 18.08 10.95
C THR A 98 -21.33 18.33 10.25
N VAL A 99 -21.22 19.37 9.43
CA VAL A 99 -19.98 19.73 8.70
C VAL A 99 -18.78 19.84 9.66
N ALA A 100 -18.98 20.42 10.83
CA ALA A 100 -17.92 20.51 11.83
C ALA A 100 -17.44 19.14 12.31
N GLN A 101 -18.37 18.21 12.58
CA GLN A 101 -18.03 16.83 12.98
C GLN A 101 -17.34 16.08 11.86
N GLN A 102 -17.74 16.26 10.59
CA GLN A 102 -17.06 15.66 9.44
C GLN A 102 -15.62 16.17 9.31
N ILE A 103 -15.36 17.46 9.53
CA ILE A 103 -14.00 18.00 9.52
C ILE A 103 -13.16 17.37 10.63
N TRP A 104 -13.68 17.28 11.85
CA TRP A 104 -12.95 16.66 12.95
C TRP A 104 -12.73 15.16 12.75
N SER A 105 -13.72 14.44 12.23
CA SER A 105 -13.58 13.00 11.94
C SER A 105 -12.55 12.72 10.84
N SER A 106 -12.36 13.62 9.87
CA SER A 106 -11.36 13.45 8.81
C SER A 106 -9.93 13.41 9.35
N LEU A 107 -9.66 14.01 10.51
CA LEU A 107 -8.35 13.94 11.17
C LEU A 107 -7.98 12.50 11.55
N LEU A 108 -8.98 11.64 11.75
CA LEU A 108 -8.78 10.22 12.04
C LEU A 108 -8.04 9.51 10.90
N ALA A 109 -8.28 9.91 9.65
CA ALA A 109 -7.58 9.37 8.47
C ALA A 109 -6.34 10.20 8.12
N ILE A 110 -6.40 11.53 8.24
CA ILE A 110 -5.32 12.44 7.80
C ILE A 110 -4.06 12.26 8.65
N ILE A 111 -4.19 12.23 9.99
CA ILE A 111 -3.02 12.13 10.87
C ILE A 111 -2.24 10.82 10.65
N PRO A 112 -2.88 9.62 10.68
CA PRO A 112 -2.18 8.39 10.38
C PRO A 112 -1.58 8.33 8.97
N THR A 113 -2.25 8.95 7.98
CA THR A 113 -1.72 9.04 6.61
C THR A 113 -0.40 9.80 6.58
N ILE A 114 -0.35 10.96 7.22
CA ILE A 114 0.88 11.77 7.31
C ILE A 114 2.00 10.97 8.02
N LEU A 115 1.68 10.33 9.14
CA LEU A 115 2.64 9.52 9.89
C LEU A 115 3.17 8.34 9.06
N PHE A 116 2.32 7.69 8.28
CA PHE A 116 2.71 6.60 7.39
C PHE A 116 3.63 7.09 6.27
N VAL A 117 3.29 8.20 5.60
CA VAL A 117 4.13 8.81 4.55
C VAL A 117 5.50 9.19 5.10
N LEU A 118 5.55 9.81 6.29
CA LEU A 118 6.82 10.15 6.95
C LEU A 118 7.64 8.91 7.32
N ALA A 119 6.98 7.82 7.76
CA ALA A 119 7.66 6.57 8.05
C ALA A 119 8.28 5.95 6.79
N VAL A 120 7.56 5.95 5.67
CA VAL A 120 8.06 5.48 4.38
C VAL A 120 9.21 6.36 3.87
N ALA A 121 9.06 7.67 3.93
CA ALA A 121 10.11 8.61 3.49
C ALA A 121 11.40 8.44 4.30
N THR A 122 11.30 8.30 5.62
CA THR A 122 12.46 8.04 6.48
C THR A 122 13.11 6.67 6.21
N ALA A 123 12.31 5.66 5.85
CA ALA A 123 12.82 4.36 5.47
C ALA A 123 13.61 4.42 4.16
N ILE A 124 13.10 5.12 3.15
CA ILE A 124 13.79 5.31 1.87
C ILE A 124 15.10 6.08 2.06
N ALA A 125 15.12 7.09 2.94
CA ALA A 125 16.32 7.88 3.22
C ALA A 125 17.46 7.04 3.84
N GLN A 126 17.16 5.91 4.47
CA GLN A 126 18.14 5.02 5.10
C GLN A 126 18.61 3.87 4.21
N LEU A 127 18.10 3.79 2.98
CA LEU A 127 18.58 2.84 1.99
C LEU A 127 19.98 3.20 1.50
N ASP A 128 20.72 2.19 1.05
CA ASP A 128 21.93 2.39 0.27
C ASP A 128 21.62 3.17 -1.02
N GLU A 129 22.60 3.82 -1.58
CA GLU A 129 22.44 4.73 -2.72
C GLU A 129 21.75 4.06 -3.91
N MET A 130 22.12 2.81 -4.22
CA MET A 130 21.53 2.07 -5.34
C MET A 130 20.05 1.72 -5.07
N GLN A 131 19.73 1.22 -3.88
CA GLN A 131 18.36 0.87 -3.51
C GLN A 131 17.47 2.12 -3.42
N ARG A 132 18.01 3.21 -2.89
CA ARG A 132 17.33 4.50 -2.84
C ARG A 132 17.00 4.99 -4.25
N ARG A 133 17.93 4.90 -5.19
CA ARG A 133 17.73 5.28 -6.59
C ARG A 133 16.61 4.45 -7.23
N ILE A 134 16.60 3.13 -7.05
CA ILE A 134 15.55 2.23 -7.54
C ILE A 134 14.17 2.65 -6.99
N GLN A 135 14.08 2.95 -5.70
CA GLN A 135 12.81 3.37 -5.09
C GLN A 135 12.33 4.72 -5.60
N VAL A 136 13.22 5.70 -5.71
CA VAL A 136 12.89 7.04 -6.22
C VAL A 136 12.42 6.97 -7.69
N GLU A 137 13.10 6.21 -8.53
CA GLU A 137 12.68 6.00 -9.92
C GLU A 137 11.32 5.28 -10.01
N ALA A 138 11.08 4.27 -9.17
CA ALA A 138 9.79 3.57 -9.12
C ALA A 138 8.64 4.50 -8.69
N ILE A 139 8.89 5.38 -7.71
CA ILE A 139 7.91 6.38 -7.26
C ILE A 139 7.67 7.43 -8.37
N ALA A 140 8.70 7.87 -9.06
CA ALA A 140 8.57 8.81 -10.17
C ALA A 140 7.72 8.22 -11.31
N ILE A 141 7.92 6.95 -11.66
CA ILE A 141 7.10 6.22 -12.64
C ILE A 141 5.65 6.11 -12.17
N ALA A 142 5.43 5.77 -10.90
CA ALA A 142 4.09 5.68 -10.33
C ALA A 142 3.37 7.03 -10.39
N PHE A 143 4.04 8.10 -9.98
CA PHE A 143 3.49 9.45 -10.00
C PHE A 143 3.14 9.89 -11.42
N ALA A 144 4.08 9.76 -12.37
CA ALA A 144 3.87 10.13 -13.77
C ALA A 144 2.74 9.31 -14.41
N GLY A 145 2.73 7.99 -14.21
CA GLY A 145 1.68 7.12 -14.72
C GLY A 145 0.31 7.47 -14.16
N THR A 146 0.20 7.70 -12.86
CA THR A 146 -1.06 8.11 -12.22
C THR A 146 -1.51 9.48 -12.73
N ALA A 147 -0.60 10.45 -12.89
CA ALA A 147 -0.92 11.77 -13.42
C ALA A 147 -1.51 11.70 -14.83
N ILE A 148 -0.95 10.84 -15.70
CA ILE A 148 -1.49 10.61 -17.05
C ILE A 148 -2.91 10.05 -16.96
N VAL A 149 -3.15 9.05 -16.12
CA VAL A 149 -4.47 8.46 -15.94
C VAL A 149 -5.48 9.50 -15.45
N VAL A 150 -5.11 10.31 -14.47
CA VAL A 150 -5.96 11.41 -13.96
C VAL A 150 -6.28 12.42 -15.05
N ALA A 151 -5.27 12.82 -15.84
CA ALA A 151 -5.47 13.75 -16.95
C ALA A 151 -6.44 13.18 -18.00
N VAL A 152 -6.27 11.92 -18.38
CA VAL A 152 -7.19 11.24 -19.32
C VAL A 152 -8.61 11.19 -18.75
N TYR A 153 -8.79 10.79 -17.51
CA TYR A 153 -10.13 10.78 -16.89
C TYR A 153 -10.76 12.15 -16.77
N THR A 154 -9.96 13.19 -16.51
CA THR A 154 -10.44 14.58 -16.48
C THR A 154 -10.97 15.00 -17.86
N LEU A 155 -10.25 14.67 -18.94
CA LEU A 155 -10.69 14.95 -20.30
C LEU A 155 -11.96 14.16 -20.69
N LEU A 156 -12.05 12.88 -20.28
CA LEU A 156 -13.23 12.06 -20.49
C LEU A 156 -14.44 12.59 -19.68
N GLY A 157 -14.21 13.14 -18.50
CA GLY A 157 -15.24 13.80 -17.70
C GLY A 157 -15.87 15.00 -18.41
N ILE A 158 -15.06 15.78 -19.15
CA ILE A 158 -15.56 16.87 -20.00
C ILE A 158 -16.47 16.32 -21.12
N ALA A 159 -16.19 15.10 -21.61
CA ALA A 159 -17.02 14.41 -22.60
C ALA A 159 -18.25 13.71 -22.01
N GLY A 160 -18.53 13.87 -20.71
CA GLY A 160 -19.70 13.31 -20.03
C GLY A 160 -19.52 11.90 -19.45
N VAL A 161 -18.29 11.37 -19.44
CA VAL A 161 -18.01 10.09 -18.75
C VAL A 161 -18.07 10.29 -17.22
N PRO A 162 -18.75 9.41 -16.48
CA PRO A 162 -18.82 9.52 -15.02
C PRO A 162 -17.42 9.55 -14.37
N SER A 163 -17.26 10.35 -13.31
CA SER A 163 -16.02 10.42 -12.58
C SER A 163 -15.65 9.04 -11.99
N PRO A 164 -14.38 8.64 -12.06
CA PRO A 164 -13.94 7.38 -11.49
C PRO A 164 -14.07 7.41 -9.96
N ASN A 165 -14.26 6.25 -9.37
CA ASN A 165 -14.12 6.11 -7.93
C ASN A 165 -12.67 6.48 -7.53
N TRP A 166 -12.52 7.45 -6.60
CA TRP A 166 -11.22 7.92 -6.15
C TRP A 166 -10.36 6.80 -5.52
N GLY A 167 -10.99 5.76 -4.96
CA GLY A 167 -10.29 4.56 -4.50
C GLY A 167 -9.50 3.85 -5.60
N LEU A 168 -10.02 3.88 -6.84
CA LEU A 168 -9.37 3.27 -8.00
C LEU A 168 -8.03 3.96 -8.33
N LEU A 169 -7.87 5.25 -8.03
CA LEU A 169 -6.59 5.94 -8.22
C LEU A 169 -5.48 5.39 -7.32
N ILE A 170 -5.82 5.01 -6.08
CA ILE A 170 -4.86 4.41 -5.15
C ILE A 170 -4.39 3.05 -5.69
N VAL A 171 -5.32 2.25 -6.24
CA VAL A 171 -5.00 0.95 -6.87
C VAL A 171 -4.07 1.15 -8.07
N ILE A 172 -4.39 2.09 -8.96
CA ILE A 172 -3.57 2.43 -10.13
C ILE A 172 -2.18 2.89 -9.70
N MET A 173 -2.10 3.79 -8.73
CA MET A 173 -0.83 4.31 -8.21
C MET A 173 0.04 3.19 -7.62
N THR A 174 -0.57 2.27 -6.86
CA THR A 174 0.14 1.13 -6.27
C THR A 174 0.61 0.15 -7.34
N PHE A 175 -0.22 -0.12 -8.36
CA PHE A 175 0.14 -0.96 -9.49
C PHE A 175 1.29 -0.34 -10.31
N MET A 176 1.23 0.95 -10.61
CA MET A 176 2.29 1.67 -11.33
C MET A 176 3.59 1.69 -10.52
N TRP A 177 3.52 1.82 -9.19
CA TRP A 177 4.70 1.72 -8.34
C TRP A 177 5.33 0.32 -8.39
N GLY A 178 4.51 -0.73 -8.32
CA GLY A 178 4.96 -2.12 -8.46
C GLY A 178 5.62 -2.38 -9.82
N ALA A 179 4.98 -1.95 -10.90
CA ALA A 179 5.50 -2.06 -12.26
C ALA A 179 6.80 -1.26 -12.45
N GLY A 180 6.84 -0.02 -11.94
CA GLY A 180 8.05 0.81 -11.94
C GLY A 180 9.20 0.16 -11.19
N LYS A 181 8.92 -0.46 -10.03
CA LYS A 181 9.93 -1.19 -9.27
C LYS A 181 10.47 -2.41 -10.01
N LEU A 182 9.61 -3.19 -10.66
CA LEU A 182 10.03 -4.31 -11.49
C LEU A 182 10.90 -3.86 -12.67
N TRP A 183 10.49 -2.80 -13.35
CA TRP A 183 11.24 -2.22 -14.46
C TRP A 183 12.62 -1.72 -14.04
N THR A 184 12.72 -0.95 -12.97
CA THR A 184 14.00 -0.44 -12.46
C THR A 184 14.90 -1.55 -11.96
N MET A 185 14.37 -2.56 -11.27
CA MET A 185 15.14 -3.73 -10.86
C MET A 185 15.70 -4.52 -12.05
N TRP A 186 14.95 -4.62 -13.16
CA TRP A 186 15.41 -5.29 -14.38
C TRP A 186 16.50 -4.48 -15.09
N ARG A 187 16.37 -3.15 -15.11
CA ARG A 187 17.34 -2.24 -15.73
C ARG A 187 18.69 -2.20 -15.00
N TYR A 188 18.70 -2.40 -13.69
CA TYR A 188 19.91 -2.35 -12.86
C TYR A 188 20.50 -3.73 -12.52
N ARG A 189 20.05 -4.78 -13.17
CA ARG A 189 20.68 -6.11 -13.17
C ARG A 189 21.86 -6.15 -14.13
#